data_4ed909dc0699d5a87a3b76c39d0f203b
#
_entry.id   4ed909dc0699d5a87a3b76c39d0f203b
#
_cell.length_a   1.000
_cell.length_b   1.000
_cell.length_c   1.000
_cell.angle_alpha   90.00
_cell.angle_beta   90.00
_cell.angle_gamma   90.00
#
_symmetry.space_group_name_H-M   'P 1'
#
loop_
_entity.id
_entity.type
_entity.pdbx_description
1 polymer ?
#
loop_
_entity_poly.entity_id
_entity_poly.type
_entity_poly.pdbx_seq_one_letter_code
_entity_poly.pdbx_strand_id
1 'polypeptide(L)'
;INIYAGINGLEAGQSYVIGCAVLLHNLLEIRANSLGTENHLFSAMLMLIFVGVTLGLLRHNWYPASVFVGDTFCYFAGMTFAVVGILGHFSKTLLLFFIPQVVNFLWSTPQLFKMVPCPRHRLPAFNPSTGLMEPSTFDCKSNEYVWLKRLNGLSPTDTKIPNMTIINVCLSIVGPLSEKNLCTLLLGVQVISCAFGLFIRYY
;
A
#
# COMPACT_ATOMS: atom_id res chain seq x y z
N ILE A 1 4.03 -2.94 -4.36
CA ILE A 1 2.96 -3.72 -3.72
C ILE A 1 3.53 -4.49 -2.53
N ASN A 2 4.54 -5.33 -2.71
CA ASN A 2 5.12 -6.18 -1.67
C ASN A 2 5.71 -5.42 -0.47
N ILE A 3 6.31 -4.24 -0.69
CA ILE A 3 6.87 -3.45 0.42
C ILE A 3 5.80 -2.82 1.32
N TYR A 4 4.58 -2.67 0.81
CA TYR A 4 3.41 -2.20 1.54
C TYR A 4 2.47 -3.38 1.77
N ALA A 5 2.94 -4.32 2.58
CA ALA A 5 2.35 -5.62 2.84
C ALA A 5 2.52 -6.01 4.31
N GLY A 6 1.88 -7.09 4.73
CA GLY A 6 2.16 -7.71 6.02
C GLY A 6 0.97 -7.85 6.97
N ILE A 7 -0.24 -7.61 6.48
CA ILE A 7 -1.50 -7.93 7.15
C ILE A 7 -2.48 -8.52 6.13
N ASN A 8 -3.37 -9.38 6.59
CA ASN A 8 -4.35 -10.05 5.73
C ASN A 8 -5.20 -9.05 4.95
N GLY A 9 -5.34 -9.29 3.64
CA GLY A 9 -6.15 -8.49 2.75
C GLY A 9 -5.47 -7.25 2.16
N LEU A 10 -4.30 -6.84 2.65
CA LEU A 10 -3.72 -5.56 2.23
C LEU A 10 -3.13 -5.64 0.82
N GLU A 11 -2.32 -6.66 0.49
CA GLU A 11 -1.68 -6.81 -0.82
C GLU A 11 -2.71 -6.95 -1.95
N ALA A 12 -3.67 -7.84 -1.75
CA ALA A 12 -4.75 -8.04 -2.71
C ALA A 12 -5.69 -6.83 -2.74
N GLY A 13 -6.01 -6.26 -1.58
CA GLY A 13 -6.93 -5.13 -1.45
C GLY A 13 -6.41 -3.86 -2.09
N GLN A 14 -5.15 -3.47 -1.84
CA GLN A 14 -4.55 -2.30 -2.49
C GLN A 14 -4.49 -2.47 -4.02
N SER A 15 -4.15 -3.68 -4.49
CA SER A 15 -4.11 -3.99 -5.92
C SER A 15 -5.51 -3.93 -6.54
N TYR A 16 -6.53 -4.41 -5.83
CA TYR A 16 -7.93 -4.31 -6.26
C TYR A 16 -8.38 -2.85 -6.39
N VAL A 17 -8.11 -2.02 -5.37
CA VAL A 17 -8.49 -0.60 -5.38
C VAL A 17 -7.80 0.15 -6.53
N ILE A 18 -6.48 -0.07 -6.72
CA ILE A 18 -5.75 0.54 -7.84
C ILE A 18 -6.30 0.04 -9.17
N GLY A 19 -6.58 -1.26 -9.31
CA GLY A 19 -7.17 -1.85 -10.51
C GLY A 19 -8.52 -1.22 -10.86
N CYS A 20 -9.40 -1.02 -9.88
CA CYS A 20 -10.67 -0.32 -10.06
C CYS A 20 -10.48 1.14 -10.49
N ALA A 21 -9.51 1.85 -9.91
CA ALA A 21 -9.21 3.23 -10.29
C ALA A 21 -8.68 3.34 -11.73
N VAL A 22 -7.81 2.41 -12.15
CA VAL A 22 -7.32 2.32 -13.53
C VAL A 22 -8.45 2.00 -14.49
N LEU A 23 -9.33 1.06 -14.13
CA LEU A 23 -10.50 0.72 -14.94
C LEU A 23 -11.42 1.93 -15.10
N LEU A 24 -11.71 2.65 -14.03
CA LEU A 24 -12.49 3.88 -14.05
C LEU A 24 -11.85 4.94 -14.96
N HIS A 25 -10.53 5.17 -14.81
CA HIS A 25 -9.78 6.08 -15.69
C HIS A 25 -9.94 5.71 -17.16
N ASN A 26 -9.74 4.44 -17.52
CA ASN A 26 -9.89 3.98 -18.90
C ASN A 26 -11.32 4.19 -19.42
N LEU A 27 -12.34 3.91 -18.62
CA LEU A 27 -13.73 4.13 -19.00
C LEU A 27 -14.06 5.61 -19.25
N LEU A 28 -13.49 6.52 -18.46
CA LEU A 28 -13.64 7.96 -18.65
C LEU A 28 -12.98 8.43 -19.95
N GLU A 29 -11.77 7.95 -20.26
CA GLU A 29 -11.06 8.29 -21.51
C GLU A 29 -11.76 7.72 -22.75
N ILE A 30 -12.29 6.49 -22.68
CA ILE A 30 -13.07 5.89 -23.76
C ILE A 30 -14.36 6.69 -23.99
N ARG A 31 -15.06 7.08 -22.92
CA ARG A 31 -16.29 7.90 -23.02
C ARG A 31 -16.02 9.28 -23.59
N ALA A 32 -14.90 9.87 -23.24
CA ALA A 32 -14.47 11.16 -23.78
C ALA A 32 -14.02 11.09 -25.26
N ASN A 33 -13.95 9.89 -25.85
CA ASN A 33 -13.44 9.63 -27.20
C ASN A 33 -12.08 10.30 -27.44
N SER A 34 -11.19 10.19 -26.43
CA SER A 34 -9.87 10.81 -26.44
C SER A 34 -8.96 10.18 -27.51
N LEU A 35 -7.90 10.91 -27.86
CA LEU A 35 -6.83 10.35 -28.70
C LEU A 35 -6.25 9.12 -27.99
N GLY A 36 -6.28 7.95 -28.64
CA GLY A 36 -5.80 6.70 -28.06
C GLY A 36 -6.88 5.84 -27.39
N THR A 37 -8.16 6.04 -27.73
CA THR A 37 -9.28 5.23 -27.24
C THR A 37 -9.03 3.72 -27.35
N GLU A 38 -8.38 3.24 -28.42
CA GLU A 38 -8.02 1.82 -28.60
C GLU A 38 -7.04 1.33 -27.52
N ASN A 39 -6.07 2.16 -27.13
CA ASN A 39 -5.12 1.82 -26.07
C ASN A 39 -5.83 1.73 -24.70
N HIS A 40 -6.76 2.65 -24.44
CA HIS A 40 -7.59 2.61 -23.22
C HIS A 40 -8.55 1.42 -23.23
N LEU A 41 -9.09 1.03 -24.37
CA LEU A 41 -9.93 -0.17 -24.49
C LEU A 41 -9.12 -1.44 -24.18
N PHE A 42 -7.93 -1.58 -24.76
CA PHE A 42 -7.03 -2.69 -24.45
C PHE A 42 -6.68 -2.74 -22.97
N SER A 43 -6.29 -1.61 -22.39
CA SER A 43 -6.00 -1.49 -20.96
C SER A 43 -7.21 -1.84 -20.08
N ALA A 44 -8.41 -1.39 -20.47
CA ALA A 44 -9.66 -1.71 -19.75
C ALA A 44 -9.99 -3.20 -19.77
N MET A 45 -9.79 -3.88 -20.90
CA MET A 45 -10.00 -5.33 -20.99
C MET A 45 -9.08 -6.10 -20.05
N LEU A 46 -7.79 -5.77 -20.03
CA LEU A 46 -6.83 -6.38 -19.10
C LEU A 46 -7.20 -6.10 -17.63
N MET A 47 -7.58 -4.86 -17.32
CA MET A 47 -7.96 -4.47 -15.98
C MET A 47 -9.25 -5.11 -15.51
N LEU A 48 -10.23 -5.33 -16.38
CA LEU A 48 -11.46 -6.01 -16.02
C LEU A 48 -11.18 -7.45 -15.55
N ILE A 49 -10.34 -8.17 -16.28
CA ILE A 49 -9.91 -9.53 -15.91
C ILE A 49 -9.13 -9.49 -14.59
N PHE A 50 -8.17 -8.58 -14.48
CA PHE A 50 -7.34 -8.42 -13.30
C PHE A 50 -8.17 -8.13 -12.04
N VAL A 51 -9.12 -7.20 -12.10
CA VAL A 51 -10.01 -6.84 -10.99
C VAL A 51 -10.87 -8.04 -10.58
N GLY A 52 -11.42 -8.79 -11.56
CA GLY A 52 -12.22 -9.98 -11.27
C GLY A 52 -11.43 -11.07 -10.54
N VAL A 53 -10.23 -11.40 -11.04
CA VAL A 53 -9.36 -12.42 -10.43
C VAL A 53 -8.86 -11.96 -9.05
N THR A 54 -8.48 -10.69 -8.93
CA THR A 54 -8.00 -10.14 -7.66
C THR A 54 -9.11 -10.07 -6.60
N LEU A 55 -10.35 -9.81 -7.00
CA LEU A 55 -11.51 -9.87 -6.10
C LEU A 55 -11.73 -11.29 -5.56
N GLY A 56 -11.59 -12.30 -6.43
CA GLY A 56 -11.65 -13.71 -6.02
C GLY A 56 -10.57 -14.04 -4.99
N LEU A 57 -9.33 -13.61 -5.23
CA LEU A 57 -8.23 -13.78 -4.28
C LEU A 57 -8.50 -13.01 -2.96
N LEU A 58 -8.95 -11.76 -3.05
CA LEU A 58 -9.22 -10.92 -1.89
C LEU A 58 -10.28 -11.53 -0.97
N ARG A 59 -11.29 -12.18 -1.53
CA ARG A 59 -12.32 -12.90 -0.75
C ARG A 59 -11.72 -13.97 0.17
N HIS A 60 -10.71 -14.68 -0.31
CA HIS A 60 -10.02 -15.73 0.45
C HIS A 60 -8.87 -15.22 1.33
N ASN A 61 -8.30 -14.08 0.97
CA ASN A 61 -7.22 -13.44 1.71
C ASN A 61 -7.72 -12.39 2.73
N TRP A 62 -9.02 -12.04 2.71
CA TRP A 62 -9.59 -11.14 3.72
C TRP A 62 -9.58 -11.79 5.11
N TYR A 63 -9.42 -10.96 6.14
CA TYR A 63 -9.38 -11.45 7.53
C TYR A 63 -10.70 -12.12 7.96
N PRO A 64 -10.68 -13.33 8.58
CA PRO A 64 -9.52 -14.22 8.74
C PRO A 64 -9.16 -14.92 7.42
N ALA A 65 -7.89 -14.78 6.99
CA ALA A 65 -7.47 -15.28 5.70
C ALA A 65 -7.39 -16.80 5.65
N SER A 66 -7.91 -17.41 4.56
CA SER A 66 -7.76 -18.84 4.27
C SER A 66 -6.62 -19.15 3.30
N VAL A 67 -6.09 -18.09 2.61
CA VAL A 67 -4.95 -18.19 1.70
C VAL A 67 -3.95 -17.06 1.96
N PHE A 68 -2.68 -17.38 1.82
CA PHE A 68 -1.60 -16.40 1.87
C PHE A 68 -1.35 -15.84 0.48
N VAL A 69 -1.15 -14.52 0.40
CA VAL A 69 -0.72 -13.85 -0.83
C VAL A 69 0.81 -13.83 -0.86
N GLY A 70 1.41 -14.55 -1.78
CA GLY A 70 2.86 -14.61 -1.93
C GLY A 70 3.40 -13.54 -2.89
N ASP A 71 4.73 -13.48 -2.98
CA ASP A 71 5.44 -12.55 -3.88
C ASP A 71 5.01 -12.70 -5.34
N THR A 72 4.61 -13.90 -5.75
CA THR A 72 4.15 -14.19 -7.12
C THR A 72 2.98 -13.30 -7.53
N PHE A 73 2.00 -13.10 -6.64
CA PHE A 73 0.89 -12.17 -6.89
C PHE A 73 1.39 -10.73 -7.00
N CYS A 74 2.31 -10.32 -6.13
CA CYS A 74 2.86 -8.96 -6.15
C CYS A 74 3.60 -8.66 -7.47
N TYR A 75 4.36 -9.62 -8.00
CA TYR A 75 5.00 -9.51 -9.30
C TYR A 75 3.98 -9.49 -10.44
N PHE A 76 3.00 -10.39 -10.42
CA PHE A 76 1.94 -10.41 -11.41
C PHE A 76 1.18 -9.07 -11.45
N ALA A 77 0.73 -8.58 -10.29
CA ALA A 77 0.01 -7.32 -10.19
C ALA A 77 0.87 -6.14 -10.65
N GLY A 78 2.13 -6.06 -10.20
CA GLY A 78 3.07 -5.01 -10.58
C GLY A 78 3.32 -4.98 -12.09
N MET A 79 3.55 -6.13 -12.72
CA MET A 79 3.72 -6.24 -14.18
C MET A 79 2.45 -5.86 -14.93
N THR A 80 1.29 -6.30 -14.46
CA THR A 80 0.01 -5.93 -15.08
C THR A 80 -0.19 -4.42 -15.09
N PHE A 81 0.04 -3.75 -13.96
CA PHE A 81 -0.05 -2.28 -13.89
C PHE A 81 0.99 -1.59 -14.78
N ALA A 82 2.22 -2.09 -14.83
CA ALA A 82 3.24 -1.53 -15.71
C ALA A 82 2.82 -1.64 -17.19
N VAL A 83 2.37 -2.81 -17.63
CA VAL A 83 1.92 -3.04 -19.01
C VAL A 83 0.77 -2.12 -19.37
N VAL A 84 -0.29 -2.06 -18.56
CA VAL A 84 -1.46 -1.22 -18.87
C VAL A 84 -1.14 0.27 -18.82
N GLY A 85 -0.26 0.70 -17.92
CA GLY A 85 0.14 2.11 -17.83
C GLY A 85 1.02 2.57 -18.98
N ILE A 86 1.90 1.69 -19.48
CA ILE A 86 2.78 1.99 -20.62
C ILE A 86 2.00 1.95 -21.92
N LEU A 87 1.28 0.86 -22.18
CA LEU A 87 0.53 0.68 -23.44
C LEU A 87 -0.70 1.59 -23.52
N GLY A 88 -1.30 1.92 -22.36
CA GLY A 88 -2.39 2.91 -22.30
C GLY A 88 -1.93 4.37 -22.31
N HIS A 89 -0.61 4.63 -22.31
CA HIS A 89 0.00 5.97 -22.29
C HIS A 89 -0.42 6.86 -21.11
N PHE A 90 -0.75 6.27 -19.94
CA PHE A 90 -1.12 7.01 -18.73
C PHE A 90 -0.21 6.73 -17.52
N SER A 91 1.04 6.36 -17.74
CA SER A 91 1.99 6.00 -16.66
C SER A 91 2.12 7.06 -15.57
N LYS A 92 2.00 8.35 -15.91
CA LYS A 92 2.05 9.46 -14.93
C LYS A 92 0.84 9.44 -14.00
N THR A 93 -0.37 9.24 -14.54
CA THR A 93 -1.60 9.08 -13.76
C THR A 93 -1.54 7.85 -12.88
N LEU A 94 -1.02 6.74 -13.42
CA LEU A 94 -0.84 5.50 -12.66
C LEU A 94 0.07 5.71 -11.44
N LEU A 95 1.17 6.48 -11.57
CA LEU A 95 2.06 6.79 -10.45
C LEU A 95 1.34 7.52 -9.31
N LEU A 96 0.34 8.36 -9.61
CA LEU A 96 -0.47 9.02 -8.58
C LEU A 96 -1.29 8.01 -7.77
N PHE A 97 -1.74 6.91 -8.39
CA PHE A 97 -2.45 5.86 -7.67
C PHE A 97 -1.54 5.06 -6.72
N PHE A 98 -0.22 5.09 -6.96
CA PHE A 98 0.78 4.42 -6.13
C PHE A 98 1.39 5.33 -5.03
N ILE A 99 0.82 6.49 -4.75
CA ILE A 99 1.34 7.40 -3.71
C ILE A 99 1.57 6.70 -2.35
N PRO A 100 0.64 5.90 -1.79
CA PRO A 100 0.88 5.24 -0.52
C PRO A 100 2.08 4.28 -0.55
N GLN A 101 2.27 3.54 -1.65
CA GLN A 101 3.39 2.62 -1.83
C GLN A 101 4.72 3.36 -1.95
N VAL A 102 4.73 4.47 -2.70
CA VAL A 102 5.91 5.33 -2.86
C VAL A 102 6.27 5.96 -1.52
N VAL A 103 5.30 6.51 -0.79
CA VAL A 103 5.53 7.09 0.54
C VAL A 103 6.06 6.03 1.51
N ASN A 104 5.49 4.81 1.50
CA ASN A 104 5.98 3.71 2.32
C ASN A 104 7.42 3.32 1.98
N PHE A 105 7.76 3.29 0.70
CA PHE A 105 9.13 3.03 0.25
C PHE A 105 10.10 4.11 0.75
N LEU A 106 9.78 5.38 0.52
CA LEU A 106 10.61 6.51 0.95
C LEU A 106 10.76 6.54 2.47
N TRP A 107 9.67 6.31 3.21
CA TRP A 107 9.72 6.22 4.67
C TRP A 107 10.56 5.05 5.16
N SER A 108 10.50 3.92 4.48
CA SER A 108 11.30 2.72 4.82
C SER A 108 12.77 2.81 4.41
N THR A 109 13.14 3.76 3.56
CA THR A 109 14.49 3.90 2.98
C THR A 109 15.62 3.84 4.01
N PRO A 110 15.59 4.55 5.16
CA PRO A 110 16.67 4.50 6.14
C PRO A 110 16.90 3.10 6.73
N GLN A 111 15.84 2.31 6.91
CA GLN A 111 15.96 0.92 7.35
C GLN A 111 16.42 0.00 6.23
N LEU A 112 15.94 0.18 5.00
CA LEU A 112 16.33 -0.60 3.83
C LEU A 112 17.83 -0.48 3.53
N PHE A 113 18.37 0.72 3.64
CA PHE A 113 19.80 0.99 3.43
C PHE A 113 20.65 0.79 4.70
N LYS A 114 20.08 0.21 5.75
CA LYS A 114 20.76 -0.07 7.03
C LYS A 114 21.39 1.17 7.70
N MET A 115 20.88 2.36 7.41
CA MET A 115 21.25 3.59 8.10
C MET A 115 20.73 3.60 9.55
N VAL A 116 19.66 2.85 9.78
CA VAL A 116 19.02 2.62 11.07
C VAL A 116 18.86 1.11 11.24
N PRO A 117 18.90 0.57 12.46
CA PRO A 117 18.70 -0.86 12.70
C PRO A 117 17.45 -1.38 11.99
N CYS A 118 17.62 -2.43 11.20
CA CYS A 118 16.54 -3.07 10.45
C CYS A 118 16.34 -4.48 10.99
N PRO A 119 15.31 -4.71 11.81
CA PRO A 119 14.99 -6.06 12.27
C PRO A 119 14.55 -6.93 11.08
N ARG A 120 14.68 -8.25 11.24
CA ARG A 120 14.29 -9.21 10.19
C ARG A 120 12.82 -9.07 9.79
N HIS A 121 11.96 -8.77 10.75
CA HIS A 121 10.52 -8.57 10.55
C HIS A 121 10.13 -7.18 11.03
N ARG A 122 9.55 -6.40 10.13
CA ARG A 122 9.05 -5.03 10.39
C ARG A 122 7.53 -4.98 10.45
N LEU A 123 6.89 -6.14 10.43
CA LEU A 123 5.44 -6.27 10.53
C LEU A 123 4.95 -5.81 11.90
N PRO A 124 3.72 -5.29 12.01
CA PRO A 124 3.14 -4.96 13.30
C PRO A 124 3.10 -6.20 14.21
N ALA A 125 3.20 -5.97 15.50
CA ALA A 125 3.15 -7.02 16.51
C ALA A 125 1.69 -7.36 16.85
N PHE A 126 1.37 -8.64 16.94
CA PHE A 126 0.06 -9.09 17.44
C PHE A 126 0.14 -9.30 18.95
N ASN A 127 -0.76 -8.67 19.70
CA ASN A 127 -0.88 -8.86 21.14
C ASN A 127 -1.97 -9.91 21.44
N PRO A 128 -1.59 -11.12 21.89
CA PRO A 128 -2.55 -12.20 22.12
C PRO A 128 -3.56 -11.90 23.25
N SER A 129 -3.20 -11.03 24.22
CA SER A 129 -4.07 -10.72 25.35
C SER A 129 -5.21 -9.78 24.98
N THR A 130 -4.98 -8.87 24.02
CA THR A 130 -5.98 -7.90 23.57
C THR A 130 -6.60 -8.26 22.21
N GLY A 131 -5.98 -9.16 21.44
CA GLY A 131 -6.36 -9.49 20.07
C GLY A 131 -6.11 -8.35 19.08
N LEU A 132 -5.28 -7.36 19.44
CA LEU A 132 -5.01 -6.17 18.63
C LEU A 132 -3.58 -6.19 18.06
N MET A 133 -3.43 -5.47 16.94
CA MET A 133 -2.14 -5.19 16.33
C MET A 133 -1.55 -3.93 16.97
N GLU A 134 -0.29 -4.01 17.32
CA GLU A 134 0.49 -2.92 17.91
C GLU A 134 1.69 -2.58 17.01
N PRO A 135 2.23 -1.35 17.05
CA PRO A 135 3.40 -1.02 16.26
C PRO A 135 4.60 -1.85 16.73
N SER A 136 5.27 -2.50 15.79
CA SER A 136 6.56 -3.15 16.09
C SER A 136 7.66 -2.10 16.22
N THR A 137 8.61 -2.33 17.13
CA THR A 137 9.69 -1.39 17.45
C THR A 137 11.05 -2.05 17.29
N PHE A 138 12.08 -1.22 17.13
CA PHE A 138 13.47 -1.63 17.26
C PHE A 138 14.16 -0.84 18.37
N ASP A 139 15.16 -1.47 18.99
CA ASP A 139 15.90 -0.87 20.10
C ASP A 139 17.02 0.04 19.57
N CYS A 140 17.23 1.18 20.24
CA CYS A 140 18.31 2.11 20.00
C CYS A 140 18.86 2.64 21.35
N LYS A 141 20.07 3.19 21.34
CA LYS A 141 20.60 3.85 22.55
C LYS A 141 19.94 5.21 22.78
N SER A 142 19.99 5.66 24.03
CA SER A 142 19.58 7.01 24.38
C SER A 142 20.37 8.03 23.53
N ASN A 143 19.66 9.04 23.04
CA ASN A 143 20.20 10.09 22.15
C ASN A 143 20.70 9.61 20.76
N GLU A 144 20.50 8.35 20.38
CA GLU A 144 20.66 7.93 18.98
C GLU A 144 19.41 8.25 18.17
N TYR A 145 19.60 8.53 16.88
CA TYR A 145 18.50 8.79 15.91
C TYR A 145 17.49 9.85 16.38
N VAL A 146 17.96 10.93 17.03
CA VAL A 146 17.10 12.00 17.58
C VAL A 146 16.15 12.59 16.54
N TRP A 147 16.60 12.74 15.29
CA TRP A 147 15.77 13.21 14.18
C TRP A 147 14.56 12.29 13.93
N LEU A 148 14.79 10.98 13.99
CA LEU A 148 13.73 9.96 13.77
C LEU A 148 12.77 9.90 14.96
N LYS A 149 13.28 10.02 16.18
CA LYS A 149 12.47 10.11 17.40
C LYS A 149 11.55 11.33 17.35
N ARG A 150 12.06 12.48 16.95
CA ARG A 150 11.24 13.70 16.77
C ARG A 150 10.16 13.54 15.71
N LEU A 151 10.47 12.91 14.57
CA LEU A 151 9.48 12.62 13.51
C LEU A 151 8.35 11.71 13.99
N ASN A 152 8.63 10.81 14.94
CA ASN A 152 7.64 9.91 15.55
C ASN A 152 7.03 10.46 16.85
N GLY A 153 7.29 11.74 17.21
CA GLY A 153 6.77 12.35 18.44
C GLY A 153 7.35 11.77 19.74
N LEU A 154 8.52 11.12 19.66
CA LEU A 154 9.20 10.48 20.78
C LEU A 154 10.22 11.40 21.44
N SER A 155 10.52 11.15 22.71
CA SER A 155 11.59 11.84 23.46
C SER A 155 12.96 11.37 22.98
N PRO A 156 14.00 12.25 23.00
CA PRO A 156 15.38 11.86 22.67
C PRO A 156 15.91 10.71 23.53
N THR A 157 15.39 10.56 24.73
CA THR A 157 15.78 9.54 25.71
C THR A 157 15.13 8.17 25.47
N ASP A 158 14.08 8.10 24.65
CA ASP A 158 13.39 6.84 24.38
C ASP A 158 14.34 5.83 23.71
N THR A 159 14.26 4.59 24.14
CA THR A 159 15.13 3.50 23.66
C THR A 159 14.45 2.63 22.61
N LYS A 160 13.18 2.87 22.31
CA LYS A 160 12.40 2.11 21.31
C LYS A 160 11.80 3.05 20.28
N ILE A 161 11.99 2.71 19.00
CA ILE A 161 11.45 3.47 17.87
C ILE A 161 10.58 2.53 17.04
N PRO A 162 9.38 2.96 16.58
CA PRO A 162 8.57 2.17 15.66
C PRO A 162 9.30 1.87 14.36
N ASN A 163 9.12 0.65 13.82
CA ASN A 163 9.67 0.30 12.53
C ASN A 163 9.11 1.22 11.43
N MET A 164 9.97 1.59 10.49
CA MET A 164 9.68 2.58 9.45
C MET A 164 8.83 1.98 8.33
N THR A 165 7.57 1.72 8.62
CA THR A 165 6.53 1.36 7.64
C THR A 165 5.28 2.19 7.90
N ILE A 166 4.50 2.49 6.86
CA ILE A 166 3.23 3.24 7.03
C ILE A 166 2.29 2.50 7.98
N ILE A 167 2.29 1.19 7.98
CA ILE A 167 1.45 0.37 8.87
C ILE A 167 1.77 0.69 10.34
N ASN A 168 3.05 0.72 10.71
CA ASN A 168 3.48 1.06 12.06
C ASN A 168 3.21 2.54 12.41
N VAL A 169 3.41 3.46 11.46
CA VAL A 169 3.07 4.88 11.63
C VAL A 169 1.56 5.03 11.90
N CYS A 170 0.73 4.34 11.13
CA CYS A 170 -0.71 4.35 11.30
C CYS A 170 -1.11 3.88 12.72
N LEU A 171 -0.54 2.76 13.16
CA LEU A 171 -0.78 2.24 14.52
C LEU A 171 -0.23 3.17 15.62
N SER A 172 0.85 3.88 15.36
CA SER A 172 1.40 4.85 16.33
C SER A 172 0.51 6.09 16.49
N ILE A 173 -0.22 6.47 15.44
CA ILE A 173 -1.12 7.66 15.46
C ILE A 173 -2.50 7.28 15.98
N VAL A 174 -3.08 6.19 15.48
CA VAL A 174 -4.47 5.79 15.76
C VAL A 174 -4.57 4.94 17.02
N GLY A 175 -3.47 4.29 17.43
CA GLY A 175 -3.42 3.31 18.52
C GLY A 175 -3.63 1.87 18.02
N PRO A 176 -3.63 0.91 18.97
CA PRO A 176 -3.83 -0.50 18.64
C PRO A 176 -5.17 -0.76 17.97
N LEU A 177 -5.17 -1.52 16.87
CA LEU A 177 -6.36 -1.85 16.08
C LEU A 177 -6.45 -3.36 15.81
N SER A 178 -7.67 -3.86 15.59
CA SER A 178 -7.82 -5.21 15.02
C SER A 178 -7.26 -5.24 13.60
N GLU A 179 -6.72 -6.37 13.18
CA GLU A 179 -6.12 -6.53 11.84
C GLU A 179 -7.10 -6.13 10.73
N LYS A 180 -8.38 -6.52 10.86
CA LYS A 180 -9.44 -6.13 9.93
C LYS A 180 -9.60 -4.61 9.83
N ASN A 181 -9.66 -3.91 10.98
CA ASN A 181 -9.86 -2.46 10.99
C ASN A 181 -8.64 -1.73 10.45
N LEU A 182 -7.44 -2.22 10.77
CA LEU A 182 -6.19 -1.70 10.24
C LEU A 182 -6.13 -1.84 8.71
N CYS A 183 -6.45 -3.03 8.18
CA CYS A 183 -6.54 -3.25 6.73
C CYS A 183 -7.56 -2.30 6.08
N THR A 184 -8.76 -2.19 6.64
CA THR A 184 -9.82 -1.29 6.11
C THR A 184 -9.36 0.17 6.10
N LEU A 185 -8.68 0.63 7.15
CA LEU A 185 -8.16 1.99 7.24
C LEU A 185 -7.10 2.25 6.15
N LEU A 186 -6.16 1.33 5.96
CA LEU A 186 -5.11 1.45 4.95
C LEU A 186 -5.68 1.39 3.52
N LEU A 187 -6.71 0.57 3.27
CA LEU A 187 -7.44 0.58 2.01
C LEU A 187 -8.22 1.88 1.81
N GLY A 188 -8.75 2.47 2.87
CA GLY A 188 -9.35 3.81 2.83
C GLY A 188 -8.34 4.88 2.36
N VAL A 189 -7.12 4.86 2.89
CA VAL A 189 -6.01 5.72 2.43
C VAL A 189 -5.72 5.47 0.94
N GLN A 190 -5.74 4.22 0.50
CA GLN A 190 -5.55 3.86 -0.91
C GLN A 190 -6.66 4.43 -1.81
N VAL A 191 -7.91 4.34 -1.38
CA VAL A 191 -9.06 4.92 -2.11
C VAL A 191 -8.92 6.44 -2.23
N ILE A 192 -8.58 7.12 -1.13
CA ILE A 192 -8.37 8.59 -1.14
C ILE A 192 -7.23 8.96 -2.09
N SER A 193 -6.13 8.22 -2.09
CA SER A 193 -5.01 8.44 -3.00
C SER A 193 -5.43 8.27 -4.47
N CYS A 194 -6.21 7.25 -4.79
CA CYS A 194 -6.72 7.03 -6.15
C CYS A 194 -7.69 8.15 -6.56
N ALA A 195 -8.60 8.57 -5.67
CA ALA A 195 -9.52 9.69 -5.92
C ALA A 195 -8.77 10.99 -6.17
N PHE A 196 -7.73 11.27 -5.37
CA PHE A 196 -6.85 12.42 -5.57
C PHE A 196 -6.10 12.37 -6.90
N GLY A 197 -5.60 11.21 -7.29
CA GLY A 197 -4.95 11.02 -8.59
C GLY A 197 -5.90 11.26 -9.77
N LEU A 198 -7.14 10.80 -9.68
CA LEU A 198 -8.18 11.09 -10.68
C LEU A 198 -8.55 12.59 -10.68
N PHE A 199 -8.66 13.20 -9.50
CA PHE A 199 -8.91 14.63 -9.39
C PHE A 199 -7.84 15.46 -10.10
N ILE A 200 -6.54 15.22 -9.84
CA ILE A 200 -5.43 15.91 -10.53
C ILE A 200 -5.46 15.67 -12.04
N ARG A 201 -5.93 14.51 -12.49
CA ARG A 201 -5.97 14.18 -13.92
C ARG A 201 -7.05 14.95 -14.68
N TYR A 202 -8.20 15.19 -14.04
CA TYR A 202 -9.41 15.69 -14.73
C TYR A 202 -9.80 17.12 -14.34
N TYR A 203 -9.17 17.72 -13.33
CA TYR A 203 -9.36 19.09 -12.87
C TYR A 203 -8.02 19.85 -12.78
#